data_bdd45e2955f518edcba33885d8250e97
#
_entry.id   bdd45e2955f518edcba33885d8250e97
#
_cell.length_a   1.000
_cell.length_b   1.000
_cell.length_c   1.000
_cell.angle_alpha   90.00
_cell.angle_beta   90.00
_cell.angle_gamma   90.00
#
_symmetry.space_group_name_H-M   'P 1'
#
loop_
_entity.id
_entity.type
_entity.pdbx_description
1 polymer ?
#
loop_
_entity_poly.entity_id
_entity_poly.type
_entity_poly.pdbx_seq_one_letter_code
_entity_poly.pdbx_strand_id
1 'polypeptide(L)'
;MSTTLPTTEAEKQAFFANIVAQYSERLYWTVRRIVIDHDDADDVLQNVFVKAWSNMDDFQNRSKISTWLYRIAVNESLDFIRRKKDI
;
A
#
# COMPACT_ATOMS: atom_id res chain seq x y z
N MET A 1 3.95 24.07 -5.70
CA MET A 1 5.17 23.29 -5.46
C MET A 1 5.10 21.99 -6.23
N SER A 2 6.04 21.78 -7.10
CA SER A 2 6.03 20.55 -7.90
C SER A 2 6.41 19.37 -7.00
N THR A 3 5.64 18.30 -7.10
CA THR A 3 5.95 17.08 -6.41
C THR A 3 7.03 16.36 -7.19
N THR A 4 8.26 16.42 -6.69
CA THR A 4 9.36 15.71 -7.33
C THR A 4 9.43 14.31 -6.74
N LEU A 5 9.52 13.30 -7.60
CA LEU A 5 9.72 11.94 -7.12
C LEU A 5 11.10 11.84 -6.47
N PRO A 6 11.23 11.06 -5.40
CA PRO A 6 12.51 10.91 -4.72
C PRO A 6 13.53 10.22 -5.63
N THR A 7 14.76 10.74 -5.64
CA THR A 7 15.84 10.21 -6.45
C THR A 7 16.93 9.55 -5.62
N THR A 8 17.02 9.88 -4.33
CA THR A 8 18.00 9.26 -3.43
C THR A 8 17.28 8.30 -2.48
N GLU A 9 18.05 7.39 -1.89
CA GLU A 9 17.52 6.43 -0.91
C GLU A 9 16.93 7.16 0.30
N ALA A 10 17.61 8.20 0.79
CA ALA A 10 17.12 8.97 1.94
C ALA A 10 15.80 9.68 1.61
N GLU A 11 15.72 10.26 0.42
CA GLU A 11 14.49 10.92 -0.04
C GLU A 11 13.36 9.92 -0.20
N LYS A 12 13.69 8.74 -0.73
CA LYS A 12 12.70 7.67 -0.92
C LYS A 12 12.14 7.21 0.43
N GLN A 13 13.01 7.04 1.44
CA GLN A 13 12.56 6.65 2.77
C GLN A 13 11.67 7.70 3.41
N ALA A 14 12.03 8.98 3.28
CA ALA A 14 11.24 10.07 3.83
C ALA A 14 9.89 10.17 3.15
N PHE A 15 9.86 10.03 1.84
CA PHE A 15 8.64 10.04 1.05
C PHE A 15 7.71 8.91 1.48
N PHE A 16 8.27 7.71 1.61
CA PHE A 16 7.51 6.54 2.01
C PHE A 16 6.96 6.66 3.44
N ALA A 17 7.76 7.19 4.36
CA ALA A 17 7.32 7.40 5.74
C ALA A 17 6.11 8.34 5.79
N ASN A 18 6.10 9.37 4.97
CA ASN A 18 4.94 10.27 4.86
C ASN A 18 3.72 9.56 4.32
N ILE A 19 3.90 8.68 3.34
CA ILE A 19 2.81 7.89 2.77
C ILE A 19 2.21 6.99 3.84
N VAL A 20 3.04 6.30 4.60
CA VAL A 20 2.56 5.42 5.66
C VAL A 20 1.79 6.22 6.70
N ALA A 21 2.34 7.34 7.16
CA ALA A 21 1.69 8.16 8.18
C ALA A 21 0.35 8.70 7.69
N GLN A 22 0.26 9.07 6.44
CA GLN A 22 -0.92 9.73 5.89
C GLN A 22 -2.02 8.74 5.49
N TYR A 23 -1.66 7.57 5.01
CA TYR A 23 -2.62 6.66 4.38
C TYR A 23 -2.87 5.36 5.15
N SER A 24 -2.10 5.05 6.20
CA SER A 24 -2.22 3.72 6.83
C SER A 24 -3.61 3.44 7.38
N GLU A 25 -4.26 4.43 8.00
CA GLU A 25 -5.60 4.23 8.55
C GLU A 25 -6.63 3.96 7.45
N ARG A 26 -6.58 4.76 6.37
CA ARG A 26 -7.50 4.57 5.25
C ARG A 26 -7.31 3.23 4.55
N LEU A 27 -6.05 2.84 4.39
CA LEU A 27 -5.74 1.56 3.76
C LEU A 27 -6.14 0.40 4.66
N TYR A 28 -5.97 0.56 5.97
CA TYR A 28 -6.42 -0.46 6.91
C TYR A 28 -7.93 -0.74 6.74
N TRP A 29 -8.75 0.30 6.69
CA TRP A 29 -10.18 0.11 6.55
C TRP A 29 -10.57 -0.42 5.16
N THR A 30 -9.81 -0.08 4.13
CA THR A 30 -9.99 -0.67 2.81
C THR A 30 -9.76 -2.18 2.86
N VAL A 31 -8.67 -2.60 3.50
CA VAL A 31 -8.35 -4.01 3.68
C VAL A 31 -9.42 -4.70 4.53
N ARG A 32 -9.86 -4.06 5.63
CA ARG A 32 -10.86 -4.63 6.55
C ARG A 32 -12.21 -4.90 5.89
N ARG A 33 -12.55 -4.14 4.86
CA ARG A 33 -13.80 -4.37 4.13
C ARG A 33 -13.76 -5.66 3.32
N ILE A 34 -12.57 -6.12 2.99
CA ILE A 34 -12.36 -7.33 2.19
C ILE A 34 -11.94 -8.49 3.09
N VAL A 35 -11.05 -8.23 4.03
CA VAL A 35 -10.52 -9.22 4.96
C VAL A 35 -11.18 -8.99 6.32
N ILE A 36 -11.97 -9.95 6.77
CA ILE A 36 -12.85 -9.77 7.93
C ILE A 36 -12.07 -9.76 9.25
N ASP A 37 -11.06 -10.61 9.38
CA ASP A 37 -10.28 -10.74 10.60
C ASP A 37 -9.25 -9.61 10.69
N HIS A 38 -9.20 -8.94 11.86
CA HIS A 38 -8.31 -7.78 11.99
C HIS A 38 -6.83 -8.17 12.04
N ASP A 39 -6.50 -9.35 12.55
CA ASP A 39 -5.10 -9.81 12.54
C ASP A 39 -4.65 -10.09 11.13
N ASP A 40 -5.52 -10.71 10.33
CA ASP A 40 -5.24 -10.93 8.90
C ASP A 40 -5.12 -9.59 8.17
N ALA A 41 -5.96 -8.63 8.51
CA ALA A 41 -5.92 -7.29 7.91
C ALA A 41 -4.60 -6.59 8.20
N ASP A 42 -4.08 -6.72 9.42
CA ASP A 42 -2.77 -6.15 9.76
C ASP A 42 -1.67 -6.76 8.91
N ASP A 43 -1.69 -8.07 8.72
CA ASP A 43 -0.71 -8.77 7.88
C ASP A 43 -0.80 -8.31 6.43
N VAL A 44 -2.03 -8.19 5.91
CA VAL A 44 -2.25 -7.73 4.55
C VAL A 44 -1.77 -6.29 4.39
N LEU A 45 -2.04 -5.43 5.38
CA LEU A 45 -1.59 -4.05 5.33
C LEU A 45 -0.07 -3.94 5.27
N GLN A 46 0.64 -4.77 6.03
CA GLN A 46 2.09 -4.83 5.94
C GLN A 46 2.54 -5.20 4.53
N ASN A 47 1.89 -6.19 3.93
CA ASN A 47 2.18 -6.59 2.56
C ASN A 47 1.91 -5.47 1.56
N VAL A 48 0.86 -4.68 1.80
CA VAL A 48 0.56 -3.53 0.95
C VAL A 48 1.72 -2.55 0.96
N PHE A 49 2.27 -2.25 2.13
CA PHE A 49 3.37 -1.30 2.23
C PHE A 49 4.68 -1.87 1.70
N VAL A 50 4.93 -3.17 1.89
CA VAL A 50 6.08 -3.83 1.27
C VAL A 50 5.99 -3.74 -0.26
N LYS A 51 4.82 -4.00 -0.80
CA LYS A 51 4.58 -3.93 -2.24
C LYS A 51 4.74 -2.50 -2.75
N ALA A 52 4.21 -1.53 -2.00
CA ALA A 52 4.34 -0.13 -2.36
C ALA A 52 5.80 0.30 -2.38
N TRP A 53 6.59 -0.11 -1.37
CA TRP A 53 8.01 0.18 -1.32
C TRP A 53 8.75 -0.43 -2.51
N SER A 54 8.48 -1.71 -2.79
CA SER A 54 9.16 -2.43 -3.87
C SER A 54 8.83 -1.87 -5.24
N ASN A 55 7.64 -1.31 -5.41
CA ASN A 55 7.17 -0.79 -6.70
C ASN A 55 7.16 0.73 -6.76
N MET A 56 7.79 1.40 -5.80
CA MET A 56 7.76 2.86 -5.75
C MET A 56 8.37 3.48 -7.00
N ASP A 57 9.41 2.86 -7.53
CA ASP A 57 10.06 3.36 -8.75
C ASP A 57 9.15 3.26 -9.97
N ASP A 58 8.16 2.35 -9.94
CA ASP A 58 7.19 2.19 -11.01
C ASP A 58 6.06 3.21 -10.92
N PHE A 59 5.91 3.85 -9.76
CA PHE A 59 4.95 4.94 -9.62
C PHE A 59 5.53 6.18 -10.28
N GLN A 60 5.13 6.44 -11.52
CA GLN A 60 5.67 7.53 -12.33
C GLN A 60 4.79 8.77 -12.28
N ASN A 61 4.09 8.97 -11.17
CA ASN A 61 3.23 10.12 -11.00
C ASN A 61 2.11 10.22 -12.05
N ARG A 62 1.73 9.07 -12.61
CA ARG A 62 0.68 9.00 -13.63
C ARG A 62 -0.72 9.05 -13.06
N SER A 63 -0.83 8.77 -11.77
CA SER A 63 -2.10 8.79 -11.05
C SER A 63 -1.85 9.37 -9.67
N LYS A 64 -2.93 9.67 -8.96
CA LYS A 64 -2.80 10.10 -7.57
C LYS A 64 -2.21 8.96 -6.73
N ILE A 65 -1.35 9.32 -5.78
CA ILE A 65 -0.75 8.33 -4.89
C ILE A 65 -1.83 7.51 -4.17
N SER A 66 -2.92 8.15 -3.77
CA SER A 66 -4.02 7.46 -3.09
C SER A 66 -4.64 6.39 -3.97
N THR A 67 -4.84 6.66 -5.25
CA THR A 67 -5.40 5.70 -6.20
C THR A 67 -4.46 4.51 -6.38
N TRP A 68 -3.16 4.77 -6.48
CA TRP A 68 -2.15 3.74 -6.63
C TRP A 68 -2.11 2.83 -5.40
N LEU A 69 -2.08 3.43 -4.20
CA LEU A 69 -2.08 2.67 -2.95
C LEU A 69 -3.35 1.87 -2.77
N TYR A 70 -4.50 2.47 -3.09
CA TYR A 70 -5.78 1.80 -2.97
C TYR A 70 -5.83 0.55 -3.86
N ARG A 71 -5.31 0.66 -5.08
CA ARG A 71 -5.26 -0.47 -6.00
C ARG A 71 -4.41 -1.60 -5.44
N ILE A 72 -3.26 -1.28 -4.86
CA ILE A 72 -2.40 -2.28 -4.22
C ILE A 72 -3.14 -2.94 -3.06
N ALA A 73 -3.82 -2.14 -2.22
CA ALA A 73 -4.53 -2.66 -1.06
C ALA A 73 -5.64 -3.63 -1.47
N VAL A 74 -6.42 -3.29 -2.49
CA VAL A 74 -7.49 -4.16 -2.98
C VAL A 74 -6.91 -5.46 -3.55
N ASN A 75 -5.86 -5.34 -4.36
CA ASN A 75 -5.25 -6.52 -4.98
C ASN A 75 -4.64 -7.46 -3.94
N GLU A 76 -3.92 -6.92 -2.95
CA GLU A 76 -3.33 -7.74 -1.89
C GLU A 76 -4.40 -8.41 -1.03
N SER A 77 -5.49 -7.70 -0.76
CA SER A 77 -6.60 -8.26 0.02
C SER A 77 -7.26 -9.41 -0.72
N LEU A 78 -7.52 -9.24 -2.02
CA LEU A 78 -8.13 -10.29 -2.83
C LEU A 78 -7.20 -11.51 -2.97
N ASP A 79 -5.91 -11.28 -3.14
CA ASP A 79 -4.93 -12.36 -3.20
C ASP A 79 -4.88 -13.15 -1.89
N PHE A 80 -4.96 -12.45 -0.77
CA PHE A 80 -4.98 -13.09 0.54
C PHE A 80 -6.18 -14.02 0.67
N ILE A 81 -7.37 -13.55 0.28
CA ILE A 81 -8.59 -14.35 0.36
C ILE A 81 -8.50 -15.58 -0.54
N ARG A 82 -7.97 -15.43 -1.75
CA ARG A 82 -7.79 -16.57 -2.67
C ARG A 82 -6.88 -17.62 -2.07
N ARG A 83 -5.74 -17.21 -1.52
CA ARG A 83 -4.81 -18.16 -0.91
C ARG A 83 -5.40 -18.85 0.29
N LYS A 84 -6.22 -18.16 1.06
CA LYS A 84 -6.87 -18.74 2.23
C LYS A 84 -7.90 -19.78 1.84
N LYS A 85 -8.56 -19.61 0.69
CA LYS A 85 -9.56 -20.56 0.20
C LYS A 85 -8.94 -21.84 -0.35
N ASP A 86 -7.70 -21.79 -0.80
CA ASP A 86 -7.02 -22.90 -1.45
C ASP A 86 -6.39 -23.90 -0.45
N ILE A 87 -6.57 -23.68 0.82
CA ILE A 87 -6.04 -24.56 1.88
C ILE A 87 -7.00 -25.73 2.12
#